data_9cc3585b3ae1f6061e26d77f890b66f0
#
_entry.id   9cc3585b3ae1f6061e26d77f890b66f0
#
_cell.length_a   1.000
_cell.length_b   1.000
_cell.length_c   1.000
_cell.angle_alpha   90.00
_cell.angle_beta   90.00
_cell.angle_gamma   90.00
#
_symmetry.space_group_name_H-M   'P 1'
#
loop_
_entity.id
_entity.type
_entity.pdbx_description
1 polymer ?
#
loop_
_entity_poly.entity_id
_entity_poly.type
_entity_poly.pdbx_seq_one_letter_code
_entity_poly.pdbx_strand_id
1 'polypeptide(L)'
;MLATVLAMAAGCDRGSHPDQIGKPAPQFSVSDGQESVNLTALRGHVVLLNFWATWCGPCIQELPALEQMQRDLPQVSVVTISTDEDEATYRAFLTRYRVSLLSVREGNNKANELYGSIRYPETYVIDKEGVIRRKFIGPQDWASAEIETYLKKLAA
;
A
#
# COMPACT_ATOMS: atom_id res chain seq x y z
N MET A 1 21.24 -24.77 41.58
CA MET A 1 20.82 -23.56 40.91
C MET A 1 20.86 -23.83 39.41
N LEU A 2 19.71 -24.13 38.80
CA LEU A 2 19.58 -24.34 37.34
C LEU A 2 19.29 -23.01 36.69
N ALA A 3 20.19 -22.51 35.86
CA ALA A 3 19.97 -21.33 35.05
C ALA A 3 19.22 -21.72 33.75
N THR A 4 17.95 -21.35 33.66
CA THR A 4 17.12 -21.54 32.44
C THR A 4 17.52 -20.48 31.42
N VAL A 5 18.25 -20.88 30.39
CA VAL A 5 18.54 -20.03 29.23
C VAL A 5 17.30 -19.96 28.37
N LEU A 6 16.62 -18.80 28.38
CA LEU A 6 15.50 -18.50 27.50
C LEU A 6 16.06 -18.19 26.11
N ALA A 7 15.99 -19.15 25.19
CA ALA A 7 16.35 -18.93 23.79
C ALA A 7 15.27 -18.05 23.15
N MET A 8 15.59 -16.77 22.90
CA MET A 8 14.79 -15.91 22.04
C MET A 8 14.92 -16.42 20.60
N ALA A 9 13.87 -17.03 20.09
CA ALA A 9 13.73 -17.34 18.69
C ALA A 9 13.58 -16.03 17.92
N ALA A 10 14.68 -15.51 17.37
CA ALA A 10 14.63 -14.44 16.37
C ALA A 10 13.99 -15.02 15.10
N GLY A 11 12.69 -14.82 14.96
CA GLY A 11 11.98 -15.12 13.72
C GLY A 11 12.58 -14.28 12.60
N CYS A 12 13.22 -14.94 11.64
CA CYS A 12 13.69 -14.29 10.42
C CYS A 12 12.49 -13.89 9.56
N ASP A 13 11.93 -12.72 9.81
CA ASP A 13 10.96 -12.09 8.91
C ASP A 13 11.71 -11.48 7.72
N ARG A 14 12.01 -12.35 6.73
CA ARG A 14 12.69 -11.95 5.50
C ARG A 14 11.71 -11.21 4.59
N GLY A 15 11.64 -9.89 4.71
CA GLY A 15 11.04 -9.02 3.72
C GLY A 15 9.80 -8.24 4.13
N SER A 16 9.38 -8.22 5.39
CA SER A 16 8.25 -7.42 5.85
C SER A 16 8.60 -6.00 6.29
N HIS A 17 9.91 -5.68 6.43
CA HIS A 17 10.36 -4.42 7.04
C HIS A 17 9.52 -4.02 8.27
N PRO A 18 9.39 -4.89 9.29
CA PRO A 18 8.62 -4.60 10.50
C PRO A 18 9.16 -3.39 11.25
N ASP A 19 10.41 -3.04 11.00
CA ASP A 19 11.08 -1.87 11.53
C ASP A 19 10.51 -0.52 11.03
N GLN A 20 9.71 -0.51 9.97
CA GLN A 20 9.02 0.69 9.47
C GLN A 20 7.72 0.99 10.22
N ILE A 21 7.11 0.00 10.88
CA ILE A 21 5.87 0.20 11.65
C ILE A 21 6.14 1.15 12.82
N GLY A 22 5.27 2.15 12.96
CA GLY A 22 5.41 3.20 13.98
C GLY A 22 6.38 4.32 13.61
N LYS A 23 7.00 4.27 12.43
CA LYS A 23 7.89 5.33 11.93
C LYS A 23 7.21 6.22 10.89
N PRO A 24 7.71 7.45 10.69
CA PRO A 24 7.25 8.29 9.60
C PRO A 24 7.40 7.58 8.24
N ALA A 25 6.35 7.62 7.44
CA ALA A 25 6.36 7.09 6.08
C ALA A 25 7.38 7.82 5.22
N PRO A 26 8.25 7.11 4.48
CA PRO A 26 9.15 7.71 3.52
C PRO A 26 8.39 8.60 2.52
N GLN A 27 8.84 9.84 2.37
CA GLN A 27 8.15 10.80 1.51
C GLN A 27 8.61 10.65 0.07
N PHE A 28 7.66 10.71 -0.86
CA PHE A 28 7.91 10.68 -2.29
C PHE A 28 6.91 11.53 -3.06
N SER A 29 7.28 11.88 -4.27
CA SER A 29 6.39 12.47 -5.26
C SER A 29 6.62 11.76 -6.59
N VAL A 30 5.55 11.26 -7.20
CA VAL A 30 5.57 10.53 -8.47
C VAL A 30 4.54 11.13 -9.40
N SER A 31 4.89 11.28 -10.68
CA SER A 31 3.96 11.65 -11.73
C SER A 31 4.25 10.82 -12.97
N ASP A 32 3.21 10.38 -13.64
CA ASP A 32 3.28 9.65 -14.91
C ASP A 32 2.80 10.49 -16.11
N GLY A 33 2.64 11.80 -15.90
CA GLY A 33 2.19 12.75 -16.91
C GLY A 33 0.67 12.89 -17.02
N GLN A 34 -0.12 11.98 -16.47
CA GLN A 34 -1.58 12.08 -16.39
C GLN A 34 -2.04 12.26 -14.94
N GLU A 35 -1.48 11.46 -14.05
CA GLU A 35 -1.76 11.51 -12.63
C GLU A 35 -0.47 11.80 -11.84
N SER A 36 -0.64 12.29 -10.62
CA SER A 36 0.47 12.52 -9.72
C SER A 36 0.09 12.26 -8.27
N VAL A 37 1.03 11.74 -7.51
CA VAL A 37 0.93 11.54 -6.08
C VAL A 37 2.08 12.24 -5.38
N ASN A 38 1.72 13.08 -4.40
CA ASN A 38 2.67 13.62 -3.44
C ASN A 38 2.20 13.19 -2.05
N LEU A 39 2.94 12.28 -1.42
CA LEU A 39 2.52 11.72 -0.13
C LEU A 39 2.43 12.78 0.97
N THR A 40 3.29 13.82 0.91
CA THR A 40 3.23 14.93 1.87
C THR A 40 1.92 15.70 1.79
N ALA A 41 1.35 15.84 0.59
CA ALA A 41 0.08 16.54 0.39
C ALA A 41 -1.14 15.77 0.95
N LEU A 42 -0.97 14.49 1.27
CA LEU A 42 -2.02 13.64 1.84
C LEU A 42 -2.03 13.63 3.38
N ARG A 43 -1.20 14.47 4.02
CA ARG A 43 -1.25 14.65 5.47
C ARG A 43 -2.64 15.08 5.92
N GLY A 44 -3.08 14.59 7.08
CA GLY A 44 -4.44 14.79 7.58
C GLY A 44 -5.45 13.73 7.09
N HIS A 45 -5.06 12.88 6.16
CA HIS A 45 -5.84 11.73 5.70
C HIS A 45 -5.17 10.41 6.09
N VAL A 46 -5.99 9.39 6.32
CA VAL A 46 -5.49 8.01 6.35
C VAL A 46 -5.24 7.58 4.90
N VAL A 47 -4.06 7.03 4.62
CA VAL A 47 -3.67 6.60 3.28
C VAL A 47 -3.48 5.09 3.26
N LEU A 48 -4.13 4.42 2.30
CA LEU A 48 -3.77 3.07 1.87
C LEU A 48 -2.86 3.20 0.65
N LEU A 49 -1.56 3.04 0.87
CA LEU A 49 -0.55 3.07 -0.18
C LEU A 49 -0.30 1.65 -0.67
N ASN A 50 -0.81 1.32 -1.86
CA ASN A 50 -0.73 -0.01 -2.45
C ASN A 50 0.27 -0.04 -3.61
N PHE A 51 1.19 -1.00 -3.58
CA PHE A 51 2.13 -1.29 -4.66
C PHE A 51 1.68 -2.52 -5.44
N TRP A 52 1.60 -2.39 -6.77
CA TRP A 52 1.03 -3.40 -7.65
C TRP A 52 1.62 -3.38 -9.07
N ALA A 53 1.17 -4.30 -9.93
CA ALA A 53 1.48 -4.28 -11.36
C ALA A 53 0.38 -4.98 -12.17
N THR A 54 0.27 -4.67 -13.46
CA THR A 54 -0.72 -5.27 -14.37
C THR A 54 -0.49 -6.75 -14.65
N TRP A 55 0.72 -7.25 -14.45
CA TRP A 55 1.08 -8.66 -14.58
C TRP A 55 0.90 -9.47 -13.28
N CYS A 56 0.52 -8.80 -12.19
CA CYS A 56 0.32 -9.42 -10.87
C CYS A 56 -1.13 -9.89 -10.72
N GLY A 57 -1.40 -11.18 -10.92
CA GLY A 57 -2.74 -11.75 -10.81
C GLY A 57 -3.46 -11.45 -9.48
N PRO A 58 -2.83 -11.68 -8.31
CA PRO A 58 -3.45 -11.34 -7.03
C PRO A 58 -3.75 -9.84 -6.86
N CYS A 59 -2.92 -8.95 -7.44
CA CYS A 59 -3.17 -7.51 -7.42
C CYS A 59 -4.46 -7.16 -8.18
N ILE A 60 -4.64 -7.76 -9.37
CA ILE A 60 -5.83 -7.54 -10.18
C ILE A 60 -7.10 -7.99 -9.45
N GLN A 61 -7.02 -9.10 -8.70
CA GLN A 61 -8.14 -9.64 -7.95
C GLN A 61 -8.59 -8.73 -6.80
N GLU A 62 -7.68 -7.97 -6.17
CA GLU A 62 -8.03 -7.10 -5.05
C GLU A 62 -8.48 -5.69 -5.45
N LEU A 63 -8.18 -5.22 -6.69
CA LEU A 63 -8.54 -3.88 -7.14
C LEU A 63 -10.01 -3.53 -6.94
N PRO A 64 -10.99 -4.39 -7.30
CA PRO A 64 -12.41 -4.07 -7.08
C PRO A 64 -12.76 -3.85 -5.59
N ALA A 65 -12.13 -4.60 -4.69
CA ALA A 65 -12.35 -4.45 -3.25
C ALA A 65 -11.73 -3.15 -2.71
N LEU A 66 -10.56 -2.75 -3.23
CA LEU A 66 -9.96 -1.44 -2.92
C LEU A 66 -10.82 -0.28 -3.43
N GLU A 67 -11.40 -0.40 -4.62
CA GLU A 67 -12.34 0.59 -5.16
C GLU A 67 -13.61 0.69 -4.32
N GLN A 68 -14.15 -0.44 -3.86
CA GLN A 68 -15.30 -0.44 -2.95
C GLN A 68 -14.94 0.23 -1.62
N MET A 69 -13.79 -0.11 -1.05
CA MET A 69 -13.26 0.53 0.16
C MET A 69 -13.18 2.06 0.02
N GLN A 70 -12.65 2.56 -1.11
CA GLN A 70 -12.57 4.00 -1.38
C GLN A 70 -13.94 4.66 -1.42
N ARG A 71 -14.96 3.98 -1.95
CA ARG A 71 -16.35 4.49 -1.98
C ARG A 71 -16.97 4.50 -0.59
N ASP A 72 -16.76 3.44 0.18
CA ASP A 72 -17.40 3.24 1.49
C ASP A 72 -16.72 4.09 2.59
N LEU A 73 -15.43 4.39 2.43
CA LEU A 73 -14.62 5.18 3.36
C LEU A 73 -13.96 6.38 2.64
N PRO A 74 -14.72 7.41 2.25
CA PRO A 74 -14.17 8.56 1.51
C PRO A 74 -13.14 9.37 2.30
N GLN A 75 -13.07 9.20 3.62
CA GLN A 75 -12.04 9.79 4.49
C GLN A 75 -10.71 9.02 4.47
N VAL A 76 -10.65 7.86 3.83
CA VAL A 76 -9.42 7.10 3.57
C VAL A 76 -9.03 7.30 2.11
N SER A 77 -7.80 7.68 1.86
CA SER A 77 -7.28 7.86 0.49
C SER A 77 -6.61 6.58 0.02
N VAL A 78 -7.19 5.89 -0.95
CA VAL A 78 -6.54 4.75 -1.60
C VAL A 78 -5.67 5.26 -2.74
N VAL A 79 -4.36 5.04 -2.63
CA VAL A 79 -3.35 5.45 -3.61
C VAL A 79 -2.62 4.20 -4.08
N THR A 80 -2.55 4.00 -5.38
CA THR A 80 -1.87 2.84 -5.95
C THR A 80 -0.68 3.27 -6.81
N ILE A 81 0.47 2.63 -6.60
CA ILE A 81 1.70 2.85 -7.38
C ILE A 81 1.95 1.58 -8.20
N SER A 82 1.87 1.73 -9.51
CA SER A 82 2.20 0.64 -10.43
C SER A 82 3.69 0.63 -10.74
N THR A 83 4.26 -0.57 -10.74
CA THR A 83 5.67 -0.82 -11.08
C THR A 83 5.84 -1.28 -12.53
N ASP A 84 4.80 -1.15 -13.35
CA ASP A 84 4.87 -1.53 -14.77
C ASP A 84 5.93 -0.71 -15.51
N GLU A 85 6.82 -1.39 -16.23
CA GLU A 85 7.84 -0.73 -17.05
C GLU A 85 7.23 -0.11 -18.31
N ASP A 86 6.26 -0.81 -18.92
CA ASP A 86 5.59 -0.36 -20.16
C ASP A 86 4.34 0.46 -19.86
N GLU A 87 4.42 1.75 -20.22
CA GLU A 87 3.31 2.68 -20.03
C GLU A 87 2.07 2.33 -20.86
N ALA A 88 2.24 1.84 -22.07
CA ALA A 88 1.11 1.52 -22.94
C ALA A 88 0.30 0.37 -22.38
N THR A 89 0.95 -0.67 -21.87
CA THR A 89 0.31 -1.80 -21.19
C THR A 89 -0.44 -1.34 -19.94
N TYR A 90 0.19 -0.51 -19.12
CA TYR A 90 -0.44 0.06 -17.92
C TYR A 90 -1.70 0.86 -18.26
N ARG A 91 -1.63 1.79 -19.22
CA ARG A 91 -2.78 2.61 -19.65
C ARG A 91 -3.92 1.78 -20.24
N ALA A 92 -3.58 0.81 -21.09
CA ALA A 92 -4.56 -0.12 -21.66
C ALA A 92 -5.27 -0.93 -20.57
N PHE A 93 -4.53 -1.34 -19.53
CA PHE A 93 -5.10 -2.04 -18.38
C PHE A 93 -6.10 -1.15 -17.61
N LEU A 94 -5.70 0.08 -17.22
CA LEU A 94 -6.61 0.98 -16.49
C LEU A 94 -7.91 1.23 -17.24
N THR A 95 -7.83 1.42 -18.57
CA THR A 95 -8.98 1.62 -19.44
C THR A 95 -9.86 0.37 -19.51
N ARG A 96 -9.26 -0.80 -19.76
CA ARG A 96 -9.96 -2.07 -19.91
C ARG A 96 -10.72 -2.46 -18.64
N TYR A 97 -10.09 -2.30 -17.49
CA TYR A 97 -10.66 -2.68 -16.19
C TYR A 97 -11.39 -1.53 -15.50
N ARG A 98 -11.44 -0.34 -16.14
CA ARG A 98 -12.10 0.88 -15.64
C ARG A 98 -11.65 1.22 -14.22
N VAL A 99 -10.35 1.12 -13.96
CA VAL A 99 -9.78 1.45 -12.66
C VAL A 99 -10.03 2.92 -12.35
N SER A 100 -10.71 3.20 -11.26
CA SER A 100 -11.11 4.55 -10.81
C SER A 100 -10.29 5.08 -9.62
N LEU A 101 -9.41 4.24 -9.06
CA LEU A 101 -8.49 4.65 -7.99
C LEU A 101 -7.45 5.64 -8.51
N LEU A 102 -6.95 6.49 -7.62
CA LEU A 102 -5.75 7.27 -7.88
C LEU A 102 -4.57 6.30 -8.08
N SER A 103 -4.23 6.06 -9.32
CA SER A 103 -3.19 5.13 -9.74
C SER A 103 -2.12 5.84 -10.57
N VAL A 104 -0.87 5.73 -10.16
CA VAL A 104 0.28 6.34 -10.84
C VAL A 104 1.30 5.28 -11.16
N ARG A 105 1.81 5.29 -12.39
CA ARG A 105 2.90 4.40 -12.79
C ARG A 105 4.26 5.00 -12.42
N GLU A 106 5.11 4.19 -11.81
CA GLU A 106 6.50 4.54 -11.53
C GLU A 106 7.46 3.49 -12.08
N GLY A 107 7.84 3.60 -13.34
CA GLY A 107 8.68 2.62 -14.02
C GLY A 107 10.14 2.56 -13.54
N ASN A 108 10.58 3.49 -12.70
CA ASN A 108 11.93 3.49 -12.11
C ASN A 108 12.01 2.92 -10.68
N ASN A 109 10.89 2.46 -10.14
CA ASN A 109 10.76 1.76 -8.85
C ASN A 109 11.30 2.49 -7.61
N LYS A 110 11.51 3.80 -7.63
CA LYS A 110 12.07 4.54 -6.49
C LYS A 110 11.19 4.51 -5.26
N ALA A 111 9.88 4.68 -5.42
CA ALA A 111 8.94 4.58 -4.30
C ALA A 111 8.95 3.16 -3.71
N ASN A 112 8.97 2.12 -4.57
CA ASN A 112 9.10 0.75 -4.14
C ASN A 112 10.36 0.49 -3.31
N GLU A 113 11.50 1.02 -3.76
CA GLU A 113 12.78 0.89 -3.07
C GLU A 113 12.75 1.57 -1.71
N LEU A 114 12.16 2.77 -1.62
CA LEU A 114 12.00 3.50 -0.35
C LEU A 114 11.19 2.71 0.68
N TYR A 115 10.17 1.99 0.23
CA TYR A 115 9.29 1.18 1.08
C TYR A 115 9.77 -0.27 1.24
N GLY A 116 10.78 -0.68 0.45
CA GLY A 116 11.24 -2.07 0.41
C GLY A 116 10.14 -3.02 -0.05
N SER A 117 9.29 -2.57 -0.97
CA SER A 117 8.17 -3.36 -1.50
C SER A 117 8.66 -4.25 -2.64
N ILE A 118 8.58 -5.57 -2.44
CA ILE A 118 9.10 -6.57 -3.39
C ILE A 118 8.13 -7.74 -3.65
N ARG A 119 7.04 -7.84 -2.89
CA ARG A 119 6.05 -8.93 -2.98
C ARG A 119 4.66 -8.37 -3.19
N TYR A 120 4.27 -8.20 -4.46
CA TYR A 120 2.98 -7.59 -4.80
C TYR A 120 1.80 -8.53 -4.62
N PRO A 121 0.64 -7.98 -4.22
CA PRO A 121 0.43 -6.61 -3.75
C PRO A 121 1.01 -6.41 -2.34
N GLU A 122 1.55 -5.22 -2.09
CA GLU A 122 1.90 -4.78 -0.74
C GLU A 122 1.19 -3.46 -0.42
N THR A 123 0.52 -3.38 0.73
CA THR A 123 -0.22 -2.17 1.12
C THR A 123 0.24 -1.68 2.49
N TYR A 124 0.58 -0.39 2.55
CA TYR A 124 0.91 0.31 3.78
C TYR A 124 -0.28 1.14 4.23
N VAL A 125 -0.64 1.03 5.51
CA VAL A 125 -1.60 1.92 6.16
C VAL A 125 -0.83 3.04 6.83
N ILE A 126 -1.07 4.27 6.39
CA ILE A 126 -0.41 5.47 6.89
C ILE A 126 -1.49 6.35 7.54
N ASP A 127 -1.28 6.79 8.77
CA ASP A 127 -2.23 7.61 9.49
C ASP A 127 -2.18 9.10 9.08
N LYS A 128 -3.04 9.91 9.70
CA LYS A 128 -3.15 11.35 9.45
C LYS A 128 -1.85 12.11 9.72
N GLU A 129 -1.05 11.63 10.68
CA GLU A 129 0.28 12.17 11.03
C GLU A 129 1.37 11.68 10.09
N GLY A 130 1.02 10.79 9.13
CA GLY A 130 1.94 10.19 8.16
C GLY A 130 2.86 9.15 8.77
N VAL A 131 2.42 8.44 9.78
CA VAL A 131 3.13 7.33 10.40
C VAL A 131 2.59 6.02 9.86
N ILE A 132 3.47 5.10 9.49
CA ILE A 132 3.09 3.75 9.07
C ILE A 132 2.54 3.00 10.27
N ARG A 133 1.27 2.58 10.19
CA ARG A 133 0.58 1.86 11.26
C ARG A 133 0.45 0.37 11.01
N ARG A 134 0.40 -0.04 9.74
CA ARG A 134 0.30 -1.45 9.36
C ARG A 134 0.89 -1.66 7.96
N LYS A 135 1.35 -2.88 7.69
CA LYS A 135 1.74 -3.37 6.37
C LYS A 135 1.00 -4.68 6.11
N PHE A 136 0.40 -4.78 4.94
CA PHE A 136 -0.16 -6.01 4.42
C PHE A 136 0.70 -6.52 3.27
N ILE A 137 0.96 -7.81 3.22
CA ILE A 137 1.68 -8.50 2.15
C ILE A 137 0.74 -9.54 1.55
N GLY A 138 0.57 -9.49 0.23
CA GLY A 138 -0.41 -10.30 -0.48
C GLY A 138 -1.82 -9.71 -0.45
N PRO A 139 -2.75 -10.30 -1.22
CA PRO A 139 -4.11 -9.80 -1.36
C PRO A 139 -4.87 -9.87 -0.02
N GLN A 140 -5.71 -8.87 0.23
CA GLN A 140 -6.51 -8.76 1.43
C GLN A 140 -8.01 -8.73 1.10
N ASP A 141 -8.81 -9.16 2.06
CA ASP A 141 -10.26 -8.93 2.07
C ASP A 141 -10.54 -7.52 2.62
N TRP A 142 -10.47 -6.52 1.73
CA TRP A 142 -10.67 -5.11 2.07
C TRP A 142 -12.10 -4.82 2.56
N ALA A 143 -13.07 -5.72 2.29
CA ALA A 143 -14.43 -5.63 2.77
C ALA A 143 -14.62 -6.27 4.16
N SER A 144 -13.57 -6.84 4.74
CA SER A 144 -13.68 -7.45 6.08
C SER A 144 -13.99 -6.40 7.16
N ALA A 145 -14.90 -6.75 8.08
CA ALA A 145 -15.28 -5.87 9.18
C ALA A 145 -14.10 -5.47 10.08
N GLU A 146 -13.07 -6.34 10.17
CA GLU A 146 -11.85 -6.05 10.93
C GLU A 146 -11.10 -4.87 10.32
N ILE A 147 -10.80 -4.93 9.00
CA ILE A 147 -10.04 -3.90 8.30
C ILE A 147 -10.85 -2.59 8.26
N GLU A 148 -12.13 -2.68 7.94
CA GLU A 148 -13.01 -1.51 7.88
C GLU A 148 -13.09 -0.78 9.23
N THR A 149 -13.30 -1.52 10.32
CA THR A 149 -13.33 -0.95 11.69
C THR A 149 -11.99 -0.32 12.06
N TYR A 150 -10.89 -0.98 11.71
CA TYR A 150 -9.55 -0.46 11.97
C TYR A 150 -9.31 0.87 11.24
N LEU A 151 -9.66 0.94 9.95
CA LEU A 151 -9.50 2.16 9.15
C LEU A 151 -10.41 3.30 9.63
N LYS A 152 -11.67 3.00 9.97
CA LYS A 152 -12.58 3.98 10.57
C LYS A 152 -12.02 4.58 11.86
N LYS A 153 -11.43 3.74 12.72
CA LYS A 153 -10.81 4.19 13.97
C LYS A 153 -9.60 5.10 13.72
N LEU A 154 -8.78 4.80 12.71
CA LEU A 154 -7.64 5.66 12.35
C LEU A 154 -8.10 6.99 11.74
N ALA A 155 -9.21 7.00 11.01
CA ALA A 155 -9.73 8.16 10.33
C ALA A 155 -10.59 9.07 11.22
N ALA A 156 -11.03 8.59 12.38
CA ALA A 156 -11.75 9.38 13.37
C ALA A 156 -10.83 10.43 14.02
#